data_21017c76ce22bd28a2251810ee97fb94
#
_entry.id   21017c76ce22bd28a2251810ee97fb94
#
_cell.length_a   1.000
_cell.length_b   1.000
_cell.length_c   1.000
_cell.angle_alpha   90.00
_cell.angle_beta   90.00
_cell.angle_gamma   90.00
#
_symmetry.space_group_name_H-M   'P 1'
#
loop_
_entity.id
_entity.type
_entity.pdbx_description
1 polymer ?
#
loop_
_entity_poly.entity_id
_entity_poly.type
_entity_poly.pdbx_seq_one_letter_code
_entity_poly.pdbx_strand_id
1 'polypeptide(L)'
;MLTLHDYLPSLNGWKVRVLLGHLRIPYRTKPVAIFSGGSRTEDFLALNPVGAIPVLELEDGRSLAESNAILTYLASGTCFLPVERYLNAKVMQWLFFEQYYVEPVIGTLRFWTLTGRLDRTAGAMVEGRRETGKRALAGMERALQSSPFLVGDNLTIADIAVYAYSHRAEDCGFALNVYPAVCGWITRVAAQIGPGYPVHSYGTEAHPDL
;
A
#
# COMPACT_ATOMS: atom_id res chain seq x y z
N MET A 1 -7.49 12.22 19.63
CA MET A 1 -7.91 11.14 18.72
C MET A 1 -7.19 11.33 17.38
N LEU A 2 -6.63 10.25 16.82
CA LEU A 2 -5.90 10.28 15.53
C LEU A 2 -6.81 10.75 14.39
N THR A 3 -6.23 11.43 13.38
CA THR A 3 -6.93 11.79 12.14
C THR A 3 -6.14 11.27 10.93
N LEU A 4 -6.78 10.43 10.13
CA LEU A 4 -6.20 9.92 8.88
C LEU A 4 -6.71 10.77 7.71
N HIS A 5 -5.81 11.54 7.12
CA HIS A 5 -6.04 12.26 5.87
C HIS A 5 -5.84 11.28 4.73
N ASP A 6 -6.90 10.97 3.99
CA ASP A 6 -6.90 9.85 3.05
C ASP A 6 -7.80 10.09 1.84
N TYR A 7 -7.54 9.33 0.80
CA TYR A 7 -8.43 9.14 -0.33
C TYR A 7 -8.86 7.67 -0.35
N LEU A 8 -10.14 7.41 -0.14
CA LEU A 8 -10.67 6.07 0.14
C LEU A 8 -10.24 4.99 -0.85
N PRO A 9 -10.16 5.24 -2.19
CA PRO A 9 -9.64 4.28 -3.16
C PRO A 9 -8.12 4.06 -3.11
N SER A 10 -7.37 4.87 -2.36
CA SER A 10 -5.92 4.70 -2.24
C SER A 10 -5.56 3.43 -1.48
N LEU A 11 -4.73 2.59 -2.08
CA LEU A 11 -4.21 1.41 -1.40
C LEU A 11 -3.11 1.75 -0.38
N ASN A 12 -2.45 2.90 -0.50
CA ASN A 12 -1.56 3.42 0.53
C ASN A 12 -2.33 3.81 1.80
N GLY A 13 -3.52 4.44 1.66
CA GLY A 13 -4.41 4.69 2.79
C GLY A 13 -5.06 3.41 3.32
N TRP A 14 -5.42 2.49 2.42
CA TRP A 14 -5.97 1.18 2.77
C TRP A 14 -5.08 0.40 3.75
N LYS A 15 -3.74 0.36 3.52
CA LYS A 15 -2.78 -0.27 4.45
C LYS A 15 -2.95 0.25 5.88
N VAL A 16 -3.06 1.56 6.02
CA VAL A 16 -3.18 2.23 7.33
C VAL A 16 -4.52 1.91 7.99
N ARG A 17 -5.61 1.94 7.21
CA ARG A 17 -6.95 1.57 7.71
C ARG A 17 -7.00 0.13 8.23
N VAL A 18 -6.39 -0.80 7.49
CA VAL A 18 -6.28 -2.21 7.90
C VAL A 18 -5.59 -2.32 9.26
N LEU A 19 -4.41 -1.72 9.39
CA LEU A 19 -3.65 -1.83 10.64
C LEU A 19 -4.35 -1.15 11.82
N LEU A 20 -4.90 0.06 11.63
CA LEU A 20 -5.67 0.76 12.66
C LEU A 20 -6.84 -0.09 13.17
N GLY A 21 -7.55 -0.75 12.27
CA GLY A 21 -8.65 -1.63 12.64
C GLY A 21 -8.19 -2.89 13.39
N HIS A 22 -7.11 -3.54 12.94
CA HIS A 22 -6.55 -4.69 13.65
C HIS A 22 -6.06 -4.34 15.06
N LEU A 23 -5.47 -3.15 15.22
CA LEU A 23 -5.04 -2.63 16.52
C LEU A 23 -6.18 -2.06 17.35
N ARG A 24 -7.41 -1.96 16.79
CA ARG A 24 -8.59 -1.35 17.41
C ARG A 24 -8.33 0.09 17.89
N ILE A 25 -7.51 0.81 17.13
CA ILE A 25 -7.19 2.21 17.43
C ILE A 25 -8.29 3.10 16.81
N PRO A 26 -9.03 3.88 17.61
CA PRO A 26 -10.03 4.80 17.10
C PRO A 26 -9.39 5.96 16.36
N TYR A 27 -9.94 6.32 15.19
CA TYR A 27 -9.48 7.43 14.38
C TYR A 27 -10.63 8.09 13.62
N ARG A 28 -10.42 9.30 13.15
CA ARG A 28 -11.29 9.98 12.19
C ARG A 28 -10.65 9.95 10.82
N THR A 29 -11.43 9.81 9.77
CA THR A 29 -10.98 10.01 8.39
C THR A 29 -11.30 11.44 7.95
N LYS A 30 -10.30 12.13 7.39
CA LYS A 30 -10.48 13.40 6.69
C LYS A 30 -10.21 13.16 5.20
N PRO A 31 -11.28 13.15 4.36
CA PRO A 31 -11.13 12.90 2.94
C PRO A 31 -10.26 13.99 2.27
N VAL A 32 -9.37 13.57 1.37
CA VAL A 32 -8.54 14.46 0.57
C VAL A 32 -8.90 14.29 -0.90
N ALA A 33 -9.42 15.34 -1.51
CA ALA A 33 -9.79 15.37 -2.93
C ALA A 33 -8.53 15.51 -3.81
N ILE A 34 -7.77 14.39 -3.96
CA ILE A 34 -6.46 14.41 -4.63
C ILE A 34 -6.54 14.88 -6.09
N PHE A 35 -7.69 14.72 -6.71
CA PHE A 35 -7.90 15.02 -8.10
C PHE A 35 -8.39 16.47 -8.33
N SER A 36 -8.92 17.10 -7.30
CA SER A 36 -9.35 18.49 -7.30
C SER A 36 -8.35 19.41 -6.56
N GLY A 37 -7.10 18.98 -6.43
CA GLY A 37 -6.05 19.77 -5.81
C GLY A 37 -6.07 19.81 -4.28
N GLY A 38 -6.92 19.02 -3.61
CA GLY A 38 -7.04 18.99 -2.15
C GLY A 38 -5.75 18.68 -1.41
N SER A 39 -4.85 17.89 -2.03
CA SER A 39 -3.53 17.61 -1.49
C SER A 39 -2.47 18.70 -1.79
N ARG A 40 -2.85 19.78 -2.46
CA ARG A 40 -1.97 20.92 -2.83
C ARG A 40 -2.35 22.21 -2.13
N THR A 41 -3.33 22.20 -1.25
CA THR A 41 -3.68 23.35 -0.41
C THR A 41 -2.56 23.63 0.61
N GLU A 42 -2.41 24.89 1.02
CA GLU A 42 -1.41 25.30 2.02
C GLU A 42 -1.57 24.49 3.32
N ASP A 43 -2.80 24.30 3.79
CA ASP A 43 -3.10 23.52 5.00
C ASP A 43 -2.62 22.06 4.88
N PHE A 44 -2.83 21.44 3.72
CA PHE A 44 -2.37 20.06 3.53
C PHE A 44 -0.85 19.97 3.36
N LEU A 45 -0.26 20.93 2.66
CA LEU A 45 1.20 21.00 2.48
C LEU A 45 1.93 21.27 3.80
N ALA A 46 1.28 21.95 4.76
CA ALA A 46 1.83 22.08 6.12
C ALA A 46 1.88 20.73 6.86
N LEU A 47 0.98 19.78 6.56
CA LEU A 47 1.00 18.43 7.11
C LEU A 47 2.00 17.51 6.39
N ASN A 48 2.07 17.63 5.07
CA ASN A 48 2.98 16.88 4.22
C ASN A 48 3.44 17.74 3.03
N PRO A 49 4.68 18.25 3.04
CA PRO A 49 5.17 19.15 2.00
C PRO A 49 5.25 18.49 0.61
N VAL A 50 5.24 17.16 0.53
CA VAL A 50 5.18 16.44 -0.75
C VAL A 50 3.77 16.49 -1.35
N GLY A 51 2.74 16.72 -0.54
CA GLY A 51 1.35 16.74 -0.99
C GLY A 51 0.83 15.35 -1.38
N ALA A 52 1.31 14.30 -0.73
CA ALA A 52 0.89 12.92 -0.94
C ALA A 52 0.04 12.41 0.26
N ILE A 53 -0.86 11.49 -0.01
CA ILE A 53 -1.67 10.77 0.99
C ILE A 53 -1.17 9.32 1.11
N PRO A 54 -1.40 8.67 2.25
CA PRO A 54 -2.05 9.14 3.47
C PRO A 54 -1.13 10.00 4.35
N VAL A 55 -1.76 10.79 5.22
CA VAL A 55 -1.09 11.45 6.35
C VAL A 55 -1.83 11.09 7.63
N LEU A 56 -1.10 10.69 8.67
CA LEU A 56 -1.62 10.47 10.00
C LEU A 56 -1.29 11.69 10.88
N GLU A 57 -2.31 12.42 11.29
CA GLU A 57 -2.20 13.50 12.27
C GLU A 57 -2.42 12.92 13.67
N LEU A 58 -1.45 13.16 14.56
CA LEU A 58 -1.44 12.67 15.92
C LEU A 58 -2.28 13.58 16.83
N GLU A 59 -2.57 13.14 18.05
CA GLU A 59 -3.37 13.89 19.04
C GLU A 59 -2.73 15.20 19.48
N ASP A 60 -1.40 15.28 19.40
CA ASP A 60 -0.62 16.47 19.74
C ASP A 60 -0.38 17.42 18.56
N GLY A 61 -1.03 17.15 17.42
CA GLY A 61 -0.93 17.97 16.21
C GLY A 61 0.26 17.66 15.31
N ARG A 62 1.16 16.75 15.71
CA ARG A 62 2.24 16.29 14.80
C ARG A 62 1.66 15.45 13.68
N SER A 63 2.23 15.57 12.50
CA SER A 63 1.85 14.75 11.32
C SER A 63 2.94 13.75 10.97
N LEU A 64 2.52 12.61 10.43
CA LEU A 64 3.37 11.57 9.89
C LEU A 64 2.89 11.20 8.50
N ALA A 65 3.74 11.37 7.51
CA ALA A 65 3.51 10.97 6.13
C ALA A 65 4.23 9.64 5.83
N GLU A 66 4.10 9.15 4.59
CA GLU A 66 4.56 7.84 4.11
C GLU A 66 3.82 6.66 4.76
N SER A 67 3.03 5.93 3.95
CA SER A 67 2.19 4.84 4.47
C SER A 67 2.99 3.78 5.25
N ASN A 68 4.21 3.46 4.82
CA ASN A 68 5.06 2.48 5.49
C ASN A 68 5.67 3.02 6.79
N ALA A 69 5.94 4.33 6.87
CA ALA A 69 6.35 4.96 8.14
C ALA A 69 5.19 4.99 9.14
N ILE A 70 3.97 5.28 8.66
CA ILE A 70 2.76 5.22 9.48
C ILE A 70 2.52 3.79 10.01
N LEU A 71 2.65 2.77 9.14
CA LEU A 71 2.56 1.37 9.57
C LEU A 71 3.59 1.04 10.66
N THR A 72 4.84 1.46 10.46
CA THR A 72 5.92 1.23 11.43
C THR A 72 5.63 1.89 12.77
N TYR A 73 5.15 3.14 12.76
CA TYR A 73 4.77 3.87 13.97
C TYR A 73 3.65 3.17 14.73
N LEU A 74 2.58 2.79 14.04
CA LEU A 74 1.42 2.14 14.65
C LEU A 74 1.73 0.73 15.15
N ALA A 75 2.58 -0.02 14.44
CA ALA A 75 2.93 -1.39 14.78
C ALA A 75 3.98 -1.51 15.91
N SER A 76 4.62 -0.42 16.29
CA SER A 76 5.64 -0.42 17.35
C SER A 76 5.10 -1.01 18.65
N GLY A 77 5.77 -2.02 19.19
CA GLY A 77 5.35 -2.70 20.42
C GLY A 77 4.18 -3.68 20.24
N THR A 78 3.77 -3.98 19.01
CA THR A 78 2.70 -4.95 18.70
C THR A 78 3.26 -6.20 18.01
N CYS A 79 2.42 -7.24 17.86
CA CYS A 79 2.81 -8.45 17.12
C CYS A 79 3.02 -8.23 15.60
N PHE A 80 2.57 -7.10 15.04
CA PHE A 80 2.75 -6.76 13.63
C PHE A 80 4.16 -6.27 13.27
N LEU A 81 4.99 -5.94 14.27
CA LEU A 81 6.38 -5.54 14.09
C LEU A 81 7.25 -6.28 15.13
N PRO A 82 7.95 -7.36 14.74
CA PRO A 82 8.80 -8.12 15.64
C PRO A 82 9.85 -7.25 16.31
N VAL A 83 10.08 -7.47 17.60
CA VAL A 83 11.13 -6.78 18.37
C VAL A 83 12.51 -7.40 18.17
N GLU A 84 12.58 -8.67 17.74
CA GLU A 84 13.84 -9.32 17.42
C GLU A 84 14.51 -8.59 16.26
N ARG A 85 15.77 -8.24 16.46
CA ARG A 85 16.52 -7.33 15.58
C ARG A 85 16.57 -7.77 14.12
N TYR A 86 16.80 -9.06 13.86
CA TYR A 86 16.89 -9.58 12.50
C TYR A 86 15.52 -9.59 11.83
N LEU A 87 14.49 -10.09 12.52
CA LEU A 87 13.12 -10.11 11.98
C LEU A 87 12.59 -8.70 11.74
N ASN A 88 12.89 -7.75 12.63
CA ASN A 88 12.57 -6.34 12.42
C ASN A 88 13.22 -5.80 11.14
N ALA A 89 14.52 -6.06 10.96
CA ALA A 89 15.24 -5.67 9.75
C ALA A 89 14.66 -6.34 8.49
N LYS A 90 14.17 -7.58 8.58
CA LYS A 90 13.48 -8.27 7.49
C LYS A 90 12.14 -7.60 7.14
N VAL A 91 11.40 -7.12 8.13
CA VAL A 91 10.19 -6.31 7.89
C VAL A 91 10.56 -5.03 7.14
N MET A 92 11.57 -4.29 7.63
CA MET A 92 12.04 -3.08 6.93
C MET A 92 12.49 -3.37 5.50
N GLN A 93 13.20 -4.48 5.26
CA GLN A 93 13.61 -4.91 3.91
C GLN A 93 12.40 -5.03 2.98
N TRP A 94 11.30 -5.64 3.45
CA TRP A 94 10.09 -5.79 2.65
C TRP A 94 9.31 -4.48 2.47
N LEU A 95 9.32 -3.58 3.46
CA LEU A 95 8.74 -2.24 3.31
C LEU A 95 9.50 -1.41 2.25
N PHE A 96 10.85 -1.47 2.23
CA PHE A 96 11.65 -0.85 1.17
C PHE A 96 11.45 -1.52 -0.19
N PHE A 97 11.34 -2.85 -0.22
CA PHE A 97 11.01 -3.59 -1.44
C PHE A 97 9.65 -3.15 -2.00
N GLU A 98 8.66 -3.01 -1.17
CA GLU A 98 7.33 -2.54 -1.56
C GLU A 98 7.40 -1.14 -2.16
N GLN A 99 8.08 -0.22 -1.50
CA GLN A 99 8.20 1.17 -1.92
C GLN A 99 9.07 1.35 -3.18
N TYR A 100 9.91 0.40 -3.51
CA TYR A 100 10.78 0.50 -4.69
C TYR A 100 10.29 -0.34 -5.88
N TYR A 101 9.73 -1.53 -5.63
CA TYR A 101 9.40 -2.49 -6.69
C TYR A 101 7.90 -2.76 -6.86
N VAL A 102 7.07 -2.51 -5.86
CA VAL A 102 5.65 -2.88 -5.89
C VAL A 102 4.77 -1.64 -6.12
N GLU A 103 4.78 -0.70 -5.19
CA GLU A 103 3.93 0.49 -5.27
C GLU A 103 4.19 1.33 -6.52
N PRO A 104 5.43 1.80 -6.81
CA PRO A 104 5.69 2.65 -7.96
C PRO A 104 5.57 1.91 -9.30
N VAL A 105 5.42 0.60 -9.28
CA VAL A 105 5.32 -0.25 -10.47
C VAL A 105 3.89 -0.75 -10.64
N ILE A 106 3.44 -1.66 -9.79
CA ILE A 106 2.10 -2.26 -9.87
C ILE A 106 1.04 -1.21 -9.54
N GLY A 107 1.26 -0.42 -8.48
CA GLY A 107 0.35 0.65 -8.08
C GLY A 107 0.19 1.71 -9.16
N THR A 108 1.27 2.15 -9.77
CA THR A 108 1.23 3.12 -10.89
C THR A 108 0.54 2.55 -12.12
N LEU A 109 0.88 1.32 -12.56
CA LEU A 109 0.22 0.68 -13.69
C LEU A 109 -1.27 0.50 -13.44
N ARG A 110 -1.65 0.06 -12.24
CA ARG A 110 -3.05 -0.06 -11.82
C ARG A 110 -3.77 1.29 -11.88
N PHE A 111 -3.16 2.33 -11.33
CA PHE A 111 -3.71 3.68 -11.37
C PHE A 111 -3.93 4.15 -12.82
N TRP A 112 -2.95 4.00 -13.70
CA TRP A 112 -3.08 4.37 -15.11
C TRP A 112 -4.17 3.58 -15.83
N THR A 113 -4.26 2.27 -15.57
CA THR A 113 -5.30 1.42 -16.15
C THR A 113 -6.69 1.86 -15.72
N LEU A 114 -6.90 2.03 -14.41
CA LEU A 114 -8.23 2.33 -13.85
C LEU A 114 -8.69 3.77 -14.08
N THR A 115 -7.76 4.68 -14.39
CA THR A 115 -8.08 6.10 -14.68
C THR A 115 -7.99 6.44 -16.17
N GLY A 116 -7.83 5.45 -17.07
CA GLY A 116 -7.77 5.66 -18.53
C GLY A 116 -6.51 6.41 -19.00
N ARG A 117 -5.44 6.39 -18.21
CA ARG A 117 -4.17 7.06 -18.54
C ARG A 117 -3.17 6.16 -19.24
N LEU A 118 -3.40 4.85 -19.22
CA LEU A 118 -2.45 3.88 -19.77
C LEU A 118 -2.15 4.15 -21.25
N ASP A 119 -3.20 4.44 -22.03
CA ASP A 119 -3.09 4.67 -23.48
C ASP A 119 -2.39 6.00 -23.84
N ARG A 120 -2.29 6.92 -22.85
CA ARG A 120 -1.60 8.21 -22.99
C ARG A 120 -0.14 8.15 -22.53
N THR A 121 0.28 7.02 -21.97
CA THR A 121 1.63 6.82 -21.43
C THR A 121 2.51 6.18 -22.49
N ALA A 122 3.77 6.63 -22.60
CA ALA A 122 4.72 6.07 -23.55
C ALA A 122 4.89 4.54 -23.37
N GLY A 123 4.70 3.77 -24.43
CA GLY A 123 4.73 2.31 -24.39
C GLY A 123 5.98 1.72 -23.75
N ALA A 124 7.16 2.31 -24.03
CA ALA A 124 8.42 1.88 -23.40
C ALA A 124 8.43 2.03 -21.87
N MET A 125 7.76 3.05 -21.34
CA MET A 125 7.63 3.24 -19.89
C MET A 125 6.71 2.20 -19.28
N VAL A 126 5.60 1.90 -19.94
CA VAL A 126 4.65 0.85 -19.53
C VAL A 126 5.34 -0.50 -19.50
N GLU A 127 6.08 -0.85 -20.57
CA GLU A 127 6.77 -2.14 -20.66
C GLU A 127 7.89 -2.25 -19.63
N GLY A 128 8.68 -1.22 -19.40
CA GLY A 128 9.71 -1.20 -18.36
C GLY A 128 9.13 -1.45 -16.96
N ARG A 129 7.94 -0.89 -16.67
CA ARG A 129 7.22 -1.18 -15.41
C ARG A 129 6.70 -2.61 -15.37
N ARG A 130 6.16 -3.15 -16.48
CA ARG A 130 5.69 -4.54 -16.55
C ARG A 130 6.84 -5.52 -16.25
N GLU A 131 8.01 -5.33 -16.87
CA GLU A 131 9.18 -6.18 -16.61
C GLU A 131 9.66 -6.06 -15.16
N THR A 132 9.65 -4.86 -14.58
CA THR A 132 10.02 -4.68 -13.18
C THR A 132 9.01 -5.35 -12.24
N GLY A 133 7.70 -5.25 -12.52
CA GLY A 133 6.65 -5.92 -11.76
C GLY A 133 6.73 -7.45 -11.82
N LYS A 134 7.02 -8.02 -12.99
CA LYS A 134 7.28 -9.46 -13.12
C LYS A 134 8.46 -9.91 -12.26
N ARG A 135 9.56 -9.13 -12.25
CA ARG A 135 10.71 -9.43 -11.38
C ARG A 135 10.37 -9.34 -9.89
N ALA A 136 9.54 -8.35 -9.51
CA ALA A 136 9.07 -8.22 -8.14
C ALA A 136 8.24 -9.45 -7.71
N LEU A 137 7.25 -9.84 -8.51
CA LEU A 137 6.42 -11.01 -8.25
C LEU A 137 7.25 -12.30 -8.22
N ALA A 138 8.23 -12.48 -9.12
CA ALA A 138 9.13 -13.61 -9.09
C ALA A 138 10.04 -13.62 -7.85
N GLY A 139 10.42 -12.46 -7.33
CA GLY A 139 11.15 -12.32 -6.06
C GLY A 139 10.30 -12.76 -4.87
N MET A 140 9.04 -12.31 -4.83
CA MET A 140 8.07 -12.74 -3.82
C MET A 140 7.81 -14.24 -3.90
N GLU A 141 7.61 -14.78 -5.11
CA GLU A 141 7.38 -16.22 -5.34
C GLU A 141 8.47 -17.05 -4.69
N ARG A 142 9.75 -16.72 -4.95
CA ARG A 142 10.88 -17.44 -4.34
C ARG A 142 10.90 -17.36 -2.81
N ALA A 143 10.61 -16.18 -2.26
CA ALA A 143 10.63 -16.00 -0.81
C ALA A 143 9.50 -16.78 -0.11
N LEU A 144 8.33 -16.84 -0.73
CA LEU A 144 7.13 -17.47 -0.17
C LEU A 144 7.08 -19.00 -0.36
N GLN A 145 8.01 -19.61 -1.11
CA GLN A 145 8.13 -21.07 -1.22
C GLN A 145 8.48 -21.74 0.11
N SER A 146 9.20 -21.03 0.99
CA SER A 146 9.70 -21.58 2.25
C SER A 146 9.07 -20.95 3.50
N SER A 147 8.14 -20.01 3.34
CA SER A 147 7.54 -19.28 4.46
C SER A 147 6.08 -18.94 4.18
N PRO A 148 5.18 -19.08 5.16
CA PRO A 148 3.77 -18.73 4.98
C PRO A 148 3.53 -17.22 4.82
N PHE A 149 4.39 -16.37 5.39
CA PHE A 149 4.37 -14.93 5.31
C PHE A 149 5.74 -14.39 4.88
N LEU A 150 5.81 -13.10 4.55
CA LEU A 150 7.05 -12.45 4.10
C LEU A 150 8.13 -12.44 5.18
N VAL A 151 7.73 -12.46 6.45
CA VAL A 151 8.65 -12.52 7.59
C VAL A 151 8.13 -13.55 8.61
N GLY A 152 8.67 -14.75 8.56
CA GLY A 152 8.34 -15.83 9.51
C GLY A 152 6.92 -16.37 9.35
N ASP A 153 6.31 -16.76 10.48
CA ASP A 153 5.09 -17.55 10.51
C ASP A 153 3.82 -16.74 10.77
N ASN A 154 3.96 -15.43 10.99
CA ASN A 154 2.84 -14.56 11.36
C ASN A 154 2.73 -13.34 10.44
N LEU A 155 1.50 -12.84 10.32
CA LEU A 155 1.21 -11.60 9.61
C LEU A 155 1.96 -10.42 10.24
N THR A 156 2.69 -9.67 9.42
CA THR A 156 3.40 -8.45 9.83
C THR A 156 2.98 -7.27 8.95
N ILE A 157 3.45 -6.06 9.29
CA ILE A 157 3.24 -4.89 8.43
C ILE A 157 3.92 -5.04 7.06
N ALA A 158 4.91 -5.93 6.91
CA ALA A 158 5.48 -6.26 5.61
C ALA A 158 4.43 -6.89 4.68
N ASP A 159 3.65 -7.84 5.22
CA ASP A 159 2.58 -8.49 4.47
C ASP A 159 1.47 -7.50 4.12
N ILE A 160 1.02 -6.69 5.08
CA ILE A 160 -0.02 -5.67 4.86
C ILE A 160 0.41 -4.70 3.75
N ALA A 161 1.66 -4.22 3.80
CA ALA A 161 2.19 -3.27 2.84
C ALA A 161 2.27 -3.87 1.42
N VAL A 162 2.94 -5.01 1.27
CA VAL A 162 3.14 -5.66 -0.03
C VAL A 162 1.82 -6.16 -0.61
N TYR A 163 0.94 -6.70 0.23
CA TYR A 163 -0.37 -7.19 -0.18
C TYR A 163 -1.22 -6.11 -0.84
N ALA A 164 -1.18 -4.89 -0.32
CA ALA A 164 -2.04 -3.80 -0.77
C ALA A 164 -2.10 -3.64 -2.31
N TYR A 165 -0.98 -3.77 -2.98
CA TYR A 165 -0.92 -3.68 -4.44
C TYR A 165 -0.81 -5.04 -5.13
N SER A 166 -0.11 -6.01 -4.51
CA SER A 166 0.15 -7.30 -5.14
C SER A 166 -1.12 -8.11 -5.38
N HIS A 167 -2.10 -8.07 -4.45
CA HIS A 167 -3.37 -8.79 -4.60
C HIS A 167 -4.26 -8.21 -5.71
N ARG A 168 -3.93 -7.00 -6.21
CA ARG A 168 -4.64 -6.31 -7.29
C ARG A 168 -3.82 -6.22 -8.58
N ALA A 169 -2.74 -6.98 -8.68
CA ALA A 169 -1.85 -6.92 -9.85
C ALA A 169 -2.55 -7.31 -11.16
N GLU A 170 -3.57 -8.17 -11.09
CA GLU A 170 -4.38 -8.55 -12.26
C GLU A 170 -5.18 -7.37 -12.83
N ASP A 171 -5.53 -6.34 -12.03
CA ASP A 171 -6.22 -5.13 -12.51
C ASP A 171 -5.40 -4.39 -13.58
N CYS A 172 -4.10 -4.61 -13.64
CA CYS A 172 -3.19 -3.97 -14.59
C CYS A 172 -2.40 -4.97 -15.46
N GLY A 173 -2.93 -6.21 -15.58
CA GLY A 173 -2.50 -7.18 -16.58
C GLY A 173 -1.33 -8.09 -16.17
N PHE A 174 -1.05 -8.24 -14.87
CA PHE A 174 -0.16 -9.30 -14.39
C PHE A 174 -0.93 -10.61 -14.23
N ALA A 175 -0.38 -11.71 -14.69
CA ALA A 175 -0.94 -13.05 -14.53
C ALA A 175 -0.45 -13.63 -13.20
N LEU A 176 -1.26 -13.56 -12.12
CA LEU A 176 -0.88 -14.08 -10.81
C LEU A 176 -0.83 -15.61 -10.76
N ASN A 177 -1.58 -16.29 -11.60
CA ASN A 177 -1.64 -17.75 -11.66
C ASN A 177 -0.30 -18.44 -11.95
N VAL A 178 0.69 -17.71 -12.49
CA VAL A 178 2.05 -18.24 -12.71
C VAL A 178 2.95 -18.14 -11.46
N TYR A 179 2.42 -17.59 -10.35
CA TYR A 179 3.10 -17.41 -9.08
C TYR A 179 2.31 -18.10 -7.94
N PRO A 180 2.31 -19.44 -7.86
CA PRO A 180 1.45 -20.20 -6.93
C PRO A 180 1.72 -19.91 -5.45
N ALA A 181 2.97 -19.65 -5.03
CA ALA A 181 3.28 -19.28 -3.65
C ALA A 181 2.74 -17.89 -3.31
N VAL A 182 2.81 -16.94 -4.25
CA VAL A 182 2.17 -15.62 -4.10
C VAL A 182 0.66 -15.76 -4.01
N CYS A 183 0.00 -16.57 -4.85
CA CYS A 183 -1.44 -16.81 -4.77
C CYS A 183 -1.85 -17.40 -3.42
N GLY A 184 -1.10 -18.40 -2.93
CA GLY A 184 -1.33 -18.98 -1.62
C GLY A 184 -1.16 -17.97 -0.48
N TRP A 185 -0.14 -17.11 -0.56
CA TRP A 185 0.09 -16.02 0.39
C TRP A 185 -1.05 -14.99 0.34
N ILE A 186 -1.50 -14.57 -0.85
CA ILE A 186 -2.64 -13.66 -1.01
C ILE A 186 -3.86 -14.22 -0.28
N THR A 187 -4.15 -15.51 -0.45
CA THR A 187 -5.28 -16.16 0.22
C THR A 187 -5.13 -16.14 1.74
N ARG A 188 -3.94 -16.44 2.26
CA ARG A 188 -3.67 -16.42 3.72
C ARG A 188 -3.79 -15.02 4.32
N VAL A 189 -3.20 -14.01 3.66
CA VAL A 189 -3.28 -12.62 4.11
C VAL A 189 -4.71 -12.13 4.08
N ALA A 190 -5.47 -12.39 3.00
CA ALA A 190 -6.87 -12.04 2.89
C ALA A 190 -7.71 -12.61 4.03
N ALA A 191 -7.48 -13.90 4.38
CA ALA A 191 -8.19 -14.55 5.49
C ALA A 191 -7.90 -13.89 6.84
N GLN A 192 -6.68 -13.41 7.07
CA GLN A 192 -6.32 -12.73 8.31
C GLN A 192 -6.80 -11.27 8.36
N ILE A 193 -6.74 -10.55 7.23
CA ILE A 193 -7.27 -9.19 7.16
C ILE A 193 -8.80 -9.17 7.35
N GLY A 194 -9.47 -10.17 6.79
CA GLY A 194 -10.93 -10.28 6.85
C GLY A 194 -11.66 -9.34 5.87
N PRO A 195 -12.99 -9.46 5.76
CA PRO A 195 -13.80 -8.79 4.74
C PRO A 195 -14.09 -7.31 5.04
N GLY A 196 -13.70 -6.81 6.20
CA GLY A 196 -14.04 -5.45 6.67
C GLY A 196 -13.32 -4.30 5.94
N TYR A 197 -12.43 -4.59 4.99
CA TYR A 197 -11.57 -3.60 4.32
C TYR A 197 -11.69 -3.70 2.79
N PRO A 198 -12.83 -3.29 2.21
CA PRO A 198 -13.00 -3.36 0.76
C PRO A 198 -12.05 -2.42 0.03
N VAL A 199 -11.64 -2.83 -1.17
CA VAL A 199 -10.94 -1.96 -2.12
C VAL A 199 -11.99 -1.18 -2.90
N HIS A 200 -11.90 0.15 -2.85
CA HIS A 200 -12.81 1.05 -3.55
C HIS A 200 -12.30 1.39 -4.94
N SER A 201 -13.23 1.60 -5.86
CA SER A 201 -12.91 2.09 -7.20
C SER A 201 -12.53 3.57 -7.16
N TYR A 202 -11.63 3.99 -8.03
CA TYR A 202 -11.38 5.41 -8.26
C TYR A 202 -12.67 6.07 -8.76
N GLY A 203 -13.11 7.14 -8.11
CA GLY A 203 -14.29 7.89 -8.52
C GLY A 203 -14.07 8.59 -9.87
N THR A 204 -15.13 8.65 -10.68
CA THR A 204 -15.14 9.37 -11.96
C THR A 204 -15.11 10.89 -11.80
N GLU A 205 -15.37 11.41 -10.59
CA GLU A 205 -15.27 12.86 -10.26
C GLU A 205 -13.86 13.40 -10.39
N ALA A 206 -12.98 12.52 -10.75
CA ALA A 206 -11.63 12.73 -10.44
C ALA A 206 -10.84 13.43 -11.53
N HIS A 207 -11.25 13.52 -12.76
CA HIS A 207 -10.28 13.95 -13.76
C HIS A 207 -10.88 14.44 -15.07
N PRO A 208 -11.47 15.61 -15.11
CA PRO A 208 -11.64 16.25 -16.41
C PRO A 208 -10.30 16.64 -17.04
N ASP A 209 -9.24 16.90 -16.24
CA ASP A 209 -8.09 17.69 -16.72
C ASP A 209 -6.68 17.10 -16.45
N LEU A 210 -6.55 15.80 -16.23
CA LEU A 210 -5.20 15.21 -16.08
C LEU A 210 -4.89 14.19 -17.14
#